data_3288df0e0c829e8dddb1b10160fec2aa
#
_entry.id   3288df0e0c829e8dddb1b10160fec2aa
#
_cell.length_a   1.000
_cell.length_b   1.000
_cell.length_c   1.000
_cell.angle_alpha   90.00
_cell.angle_beta   90.00
_cell.angle_gamma   90.00
#
_symmetry.space_group_name_H-M   'P 1'
#
loop_
_entity.id
_entity.type
_entity.pdbx_description
1 polymer ?
#
loop_
_entity_poly.entity_id
_entity_poly.type
_entity_poly.pdbx_seq_one_letter_code
_entity_poly.pdbx_strand_id
1 'polypeptide(L)'
;MRPSISKVLLCLSLSVVCASVQAQLFAPTIDPDWREAAAPPPPPIRTEGLVALEMPGSQLRFGVDPASIQIGKDGVVNYVVVASSSSGAVNGMYEGVRCATGEMKLYARNLPGSGWVPAKEAEWRPLHSQGMSRHSLLIARNGACVGQAPNQSPSQIARDLQGNPEYRFRPEIR
;
A
#
# COMPACT_ATOMS: atom_id res chain seq x y z
N MET A 1 67.83 -9.81 11.00
CA MET A 1 66.85 -9.89 9.90
C MET A 1 65.68 -8.95 10.24
N ARG A 2 65.58 -7.80 9.56
CA ARG A 2 64.47 -6.83 9.78
C ARG A 2 63.40 -7.11 8.73
N PRO A 3 62.13 -7.36 9.10
CA PRO A 3 61.06 -7.53 8.12
C PRO A 3 60.80 -6.18 7.42
N SER A 4 60.73 -6.23 6.09
CA SER A 4 60.57 -5.06 5.25
C SER A 4 59.17 -4.45 5.47
N ILE A 5 59.13 -3.22 5.93
CA ILE A 5 57.90 -2.41 6.20
C ILE A 5 57.00 -2.30 4.96
N SER A 6 57.56 -2.48 3.77
CA SER A 6 56.86 -2.39 2.49
C SER A 6 55.80 -3.48 2.27
N LYS A 7 55.96 -4.67 2.87
CA LYS A 7 55.00 -5.79 2.71
C LYS A 7 53.81 -5.70 3.67
N VAL A 8 53.95 -4.98 4.76
CA VAL A 8 52.87 -4.78 5.74
C VAL A 8 51.90 -3.70 5.25
N LEU A 9 52.38 -2.67 4.56
CA LEU A 9 51.51 -1.64 3.98
C LEU A 9 50.61 -2.13 2.83
N LEU A 10 51.09 -3.15 2.07
CA LEU A 10 50.32 -3.68 0.93
C LEU A 10 49.12 -4.55 1.39
N CYS A 11 49.22 -5.19 2.55
CA CYS A 11 48.12 -6.00 3.09
C CYS A 11 47.01 -5.16 3.75
N LEU A 12 47.32 -3.96 4.25
CA LEU A 12 46.32 -3.07 4.88
C LEU A 12 45.46 -2.36 3.87
N SER A 13 45.94 -2.10 2.66
CA SER A 13 45.20 -1.42 1.61
C SER A 13 44.16 -2.30 0.90
N LEU A 14 44.29 -3.62 0.98
CA LEU A 14 43.34 -4.55 0.34
C LEU A 14 42.10 -4.84 1.19
N SER A 15 42.12 -4.54 2.49
CA SER A 15 41.04 -4.85 3.43
C SER A 15 39.93 -3.80 3.44
N VAL A 16 40.13 -2.62 2.88
CA VAL A 16 39.16 -1.50 2.94
C VAL A 16 38.18 -1.53 1.78
N VAL A 17 38.48 -2.23 0.69
CA VAL A 17 37.60 -2.22 -0.51
C VAL A 17 36.40 -3.19 -0.42
N CYS A 18 36.41 -4.16 0.49
CA CYS A 18 35.34 -5.14 0.60
C CYS A 18 34.11 -4.70 1.42
N ALA A 19 34.14 -3.55 2.11
CA ALA A 19 33.07 -3.14 3.00
C ALA A 19 31.94 -2.35 2.34
N SER A 20 32.11 -1.91 1.08
CA SER A 20 31.15 -0.99 0.43
C SER A 20 30.11 -1.68 -0.46
N VAL A 21 30.16 -3.00 -0.65
CA VAL A 21 29.26 -3.69 -1.60
C VAL A 21 28.01 -4.27 -0.93
N GLN A 22 27.95 -4.31 0.39
CA GLN A 22 26.83 -4.97 1.12
C GLN A 22 25.62 -4.08 1.36
N ALA A 23 25.75 -2.76 1.26
CA ALA A 23 24.66 -1.83 1.60
C ALA A 23 23.59 -1.70 0.49
N GLN A 24 23.88 -2.13 -0.73
CA GLN A 24 22.94 -1.99 -1.86
C GLN A 24 21.99 -3.17 -2.03
N LEU A 25 22.22 -4.30 -1.36
CA LEU A 25 21.39 -5.51 -1.49
C LEU A 25 20.05 -5.42 -0.77
N PHE A 26 19.82 -4.41 0.07
CA PHE A 26 18.61 -4.24 0.86
C PHE A 26 17.92 -2.88 0.66
N ALA A 27 18.43 -2.05 -0.25
CA ALA A 27 17.69 -0.84 -0.61
C ALA A 27 16.45 -1.25 -1.43
N PRO A 28 15.26 -0.79 -1.05
CA PRO A 28 14.07 -1.03 -1.84
C PRO A 28 14.29 -0.43 -3.23
N THR A 29 14.29 -1.28 -4.24
CA THR A 29 14.46 -0.84 -5.62
C THR A 29 13.15 -0.23 -6.09
N ILE A 30 12.96 1.06 -5.85
CA ILE A 30 11.89 1.81 -6.51
C ILE A 30 12.26 1.85 -7.99
N ASP A 31 11.47 1.21 -8.83
CA ASP A 31 11.66 1.21 -10.26
C ASP A 31 11.55 2.65 -10.81
N PRO A 32 12.65 3.26 -11.31
CA PRO A 32 12.63 4.63 -11.83
C PRO A 32 11.84 4.72 -13.13
N ASP A 33 11.67 3.60 -13.84
CA ASP A 33 10.93 3.53 -15.10
C ASP A 33 9.47 3.10 -14.91
N TRP A 34 9.03 2.98 -13.65
CA TRP A 34 7.63 2.63 -13.36
C TRP A 34 6.67 3.59 -14.06
N ARG A 35 5.66 3.01 -14.69
CA ARG A 35 4.56 3.75 -15.32
C ARG A 35 3.25 3.18 -14.82
N GLU A 36 2.38 4.08 -14.42
CA GLU A 36 1.03 3.73 -14.02
C GLU A 36 0.27 3.13 -15.20
N ALA A 37 -0.33 1.97 -14.99
CA ALA A 37 -1.27 1.41 -15.95
C ALA A 37 -2.62 2.14 -15.84
N ALA A 38 -3.38 2.17 -16.93
CA ALA A 38 -4.75 2.67 -16.87
C ALA A 38 -5.54 1.85 -15.82
N ALA A 39 -6.05 2.52 -14.80
CA ALA A 39 -6.92 1.88 -13.83
C ALA A 39 -8.18 1.36 -14.54
N PRO A 40 -8.66 0.15 -14.23
CA PRO A 40 -9.95 -0.32 -14.72
C PRO A 40 -11.07 0.65 -14.33
N PRO A 41 -12.17 0.72 -15.10
CA PRO A 41 -13.32 1.51 -14.69
C PRO A 41 -13.85 0.99 -13.34
N PRO A 42 -14.28 1.89 -12.43
CA PRO A 42 -14.82 1.48 -11.15
C PRO A 42 -16.08 0.64 -11.36
N PRO A 43 -16.24 -0.47 -10.61
CA PRO A 43 -17.45 -1.29 -10.67
C PRO A 43 -18.65 -0.53 -10.08
N PRO A 44 -19.89 -1.01 -10.33
CA PRO A 44 -21.06 -0.48 -9.62
C PRO A 44 -20.84 -0.50 -8.11
N ILE A 45 -21.27 0.58 -7.43
CA ILE A 45 -21.14 0.66 -5.98
C ILE A 45 -22.01 -0.41 -5.29
N ARG A 46 -21.45 -1.07 -4.30
CA ARG A 46 -22.14 -2.02 -3.41
C ARG A 46 -22.11 -1.48 -1.99
N THR A 47 -23.19 -1.66 -1.27
CA THR A 47 -23.33 -1.24 0.13
C THR A 47 -23.46 -2.42 1.08
N GLU A 48 -23.58 -3.63 0.54
CA GLU A 48 -23.70 -4.90 1.26
C GLU A 48 -22.50 -5.81 0.98
N GLY A 49 -22.21 -6.71 1.91
CA GLY A 49 -21.07 -7.63 1.78
C GLY A 49 -19.71 -6.96 1.85
N LEU A 50 -19.64 -5.76 2.40
CA LEU A 50 -18.40 -5.02 2.59
C LEU A 50 -17.59 -5.61 3.75
N VAL A 51 -16.27 -5.60 3.60
CA VAL A 51 -15.33 -5.86 4.70
C VAL A 51 -15.22 -4.60 5.55
N ALA A 52 -15.69 -4.66 6.78
CA ALA A 52 -15.67 -3.52 7.70
C ALA A 52 -14.23 -3.10 8.05
N LEU A 53 -13.99 -1.79 8.07
CA LEU A 53 -12.74 -1.20 8.54
C LEU A 53 -12.99 -0.51 9.88
N GLU A 54 -12.27 -0.96 10.89
CA GLU A 54 -12.29 -0.32 12.21
C GLU A 54 -11.55 1.02 12.15
N MET A 55 -12.31 2.11 12.30
CA MET A 55 -11.80 3.48 12.22
C MET A 55 -12.04 4.22 13.56
N PRO A 56 -11.19 4.02 14.57
CA PRO A 56 -11.36 4.68 15.87
C PRO A 56 -11.46 6.20 15.74
N GLY A 57 -12.47 6.78 16.38
CA GLY A 57 -12.73 8.23 16.36
C GLY A 57 -13.47 8.73 15.12
N SER A 58 -13.86 7.87 14.18
CA SER A 58 -14.71 8.24 13.05
C SER A 58 -16.19 8.07 13.40
N GLN A 59 -17.02 9.01 12.99
CA GLN A 59 -18.50 8.88 13.01
C GLN A 59 -19.02 8.17 11.76
N LEU A 60 -18.19 7.99 10.73
CA LEU A 60 -18.51 7.25 9.53
C LEU A 60 -18.08 5.80 9.69
N ARG A 61 -18.90 4.89 9.17
CA ARG A 61 -18.56 3.49 9.00
C ARG A 61 -17.91 3.30 7.65
N PHE A 62 -16.76 2.64 7.62
CA PHE A 62 -16.03 2.34 6.41
C PHE A 62 -16.08 0.85 6.10
N GLY A 63 -16.15 0.51 4.83
CA GLY A 63 -16.06 -0.86 4.38
C GLY A 63 -15.45 -0.94 2.98
N VAL A 64 -14.65 -1.97 2.73
CA VAL A 64 -14.07 -2.27 1.41
C VAL A 64 -14.97 -3.27 0.70
N ASP A 65 -15.29 -3.01 -0.56
CA ASP A 65 -15.96 -4.02 -1.40
C ASP A 65 -14.92 -5.08 -1.85
N PRO A 66 -14.97 -6.31 -1.33
CA PRO A 66 -13.98 -7.34 -1.65
C PRO A 66 -14.00 -7.75 -3.14
N ALA A 67 -15.15 -7.60 -3.81
CA ALA A 67 -15.28 -7.92 -5.24
C ALA A 67 -14.65 -6.86 -6.15
N SER A 68 -14.38 -5.67 -5.62
CA SER A 68 -13.74 -4.58 -6.36
C SER A 68 -12.21 -4.63 -6.34
N ILE A 69 -11.63 -5.48 -5.48
CA ILE A 69 -10.18 -5.55 -5.29
C ILE A 69 -9.52 -6.13 -6.53
N GLN A 70 -8.55 -5.40 -7.08
CA GLN A 70 -7.75 -5.83 -8.23
C GLN A 70 -6.29 -5.44 -8.03
N ILE A 71 -5.38 -6.26 -8.58
CA ILE A 71 -3.95 -5.95 -8.60
C ILE A 71 -3.59 -5.70 -10.07
N GLY A 72 -3.20 -4.47 -10.38
CA GLY A 72 -2.77 -4.07 -11.71
C GLY A 72 -1.41 -4.68 -12.08
N LYS A 73 -1.12 -4.72 -13.38
CA LYS A 73 0.20 -5.16 -13.91
C LYS A 73 1.35 -4.26 -13.46
N ASP A 74 1.03 -3.05 -13.03
CA ASP A 74 1.93 -2.03 -12.46
C ASP A 74 2.13 -2.17 -10.95
N GLY A 75 1.51 -3.18 -10.33
CA GLY A 75 1.56 -3.43 -8.89
C GLY A 75 0.65 -2.54 -8.06
N VAL A 76 -0.21 -1.74 -8.68
CA VAL A 76 -1.23 -0.94 -7.97
C VAL A 76 -2.37 -1.85 -7.52
N VAL A 77 -2.75 -1.74 -6.25
CA VAL A 77 -3.93 -2.40 -5.70
C VAL A 77 -5.10 -1.43 -5.76
N ASN A 78 -6.04 -1.69 -6.67
CA ASN A 78 -7.26 -0.90 -6.83
C ASN A 78 -8.40 -1.50 -6.02
N TYR A 79 -9.25 -0.66 -5.43
CA TYR A 79 -10.41 -1.10 -4.65
C TYR A 79 -11.47 0.02 -4.53
N VAL A 80 -12.68 -0.38 -4.17
CA VAL A 80 -13.75 0.54 -3.76
C VAL A 80 -13.87 0.49 -2.25
N VAL A 81 -13.81 1.67 -1.61
CA VAL A 81 -14.16 1.84 -0.21
C VAL A 81 -15.43 2.69 -0.11
N VAL A 82 -16.32 2.28 0.78
CA VAL A 82 -17.61 2.93 1.02
C VAL A 82 -17.60 3.51 2.43
N ALA A 83 -17.88 4.79 2.54
CA ALA A 83 -18.12 5.47 3.80
C ALA A 83 -19.62 5.75 3.95
N SER A 84 -20.21 5.33 5.06
CA SER A 84 -21.62 5.55 5.37
C SER A 84 -21.81 6.25 6.70
N SER A 85 -22.70 7.23 6.75
CA SER A 85 -23.10 7.93 7.97
C SER A 85 -24.26 7.23 8.67
N SER A 86 -24.50 7.59 9.93
CA SER A 86 -25.68 7.15 10.68
C SER A 86 -27.01 7.64 10.08
N SER A 87 -26.98 8.74 9.30
CA SER A 87 -28.14 9.27 8.57
C SER A 87 -28.42 8.55 7.24
N GLY A 88 -27.62 7.54 6.88
CA GLY A 88 -27.78 6.76 5.65
C GLY A 88 -27.09 7.36 4.42
N ALA A 89 -26.38 8.49 4.55
CA ALA A 89 -25.59 9.01 3.43
C ALA A 89 -24.43 8.05 3.10
N VAL A 90 -24.24 7.77 1.82
CA VAL A 90 -23.23 6.84 1.29
C VAL A 90 -22.30 7.58 0.34
N ASN A 91 -21.01 7.43 0.52
CA ASN A 91 -19.95 7.92 -0.36
C ASN A 91 -19.06 6.76 -0.78
N GLY A 92 -18.97 6.50 -2.07
CA GLY A 92 -18.01 5.55 -2.64
C GLY A 92 -16.74 6.26 -3.09
N MET A 93 -15.60 5.64 -2.86
CA MET A 93 -14.29 6.10 -3.33
C MET A 93 -13.61 4.96 -4.05
N TYR A 94 -13.19 5.19 -5.29
CA TYR A 94 -12.37 4.26 -6.05
C TYR A 94 -10.93 4.71 -5.96
N GLU A 95 -10.11 3.90 -5.32
CA GLU A 95 -8.76 4.24 -4.94
C GLU A 95 -7.75 3.20 -5.43
N GLY A 96 -6.50 3.61 -5.50
CA GLY A 96 -5.36 2.72 -5.69
C GLY A 96 -4.30 2.94 -4.64
N VAL A 97 -3.63 1.86 -4.23
CA VAL A 97 -2.45 1.90 -3.37
C VAL A 97 -1.26 1.36 -4.13
N ARG A 98 -0.17 2.13 -4.12
CA ARG A 98 1.15 1.72 -4.60
C ARG A 98 2.02 1.35 -3.41
N CYS A 99 2.17 0.06 -3.15
CA CYS A 99 2.89 -0.45 -1.97
C CYS A 99 4.39 -0.08 -1.99
N ALA A 100 5.01 -0.06 -3.18
CA ALA A 100 6.43 0.21 -3.35
C ALA A 100 6.87 1.57 -2.80
N THR A 101 5.99 2.57 -2.90
CA THR A 101 6.27 3.95 -2.45
C THR A 101 5.44 4.36 -1.23
N GLY A 102 4.48 3.53 -0.81
CA GLY A 102 3.57 3.87 0.29
C GLY A 102 2.64 5.04 -0.04
N GLU A 103 2.15 5.09 -1.28
CA GLU A 103 1.28 6.15 -1.79
C GLU A 103 -0.12 5.61 -2.10
N MET A 104 -1.09 6.52 -2.10
CA MET A 104 -2.45 6.26 -2.57
C MET A 104 -2.86 7.29 -3.60
N LYS A 105 -3.83 6.92 -4.44
CA LYS A 105 -4.46 7.78 -5.42
C LYS A 105 -5.97 7.57 -5.42
N LEU A 106 -6.73 8.67 -5.41
CA LEU A 106 -8.17 8.65 -5.61
C LEU A 106 -8.46 8.83 -7.11
N TYR A 107 -9.07 7.85 -7.74
CA TYR A 107 -9.44 7.90 -9.15
C TYR A 107 -10.83 8.50 -9.37
N ALA A 108 -11.80 8.10 -8.55
CA ALA A 108 -13.18 8.54 -8.71
C ALA A 108 -13.94 8.53 -7.38
N ARG A 109 -15.00 9.33 -7.31
CA ARG A 109 -15.98 9.33 -6.22
C ARG A 109 -17.35 8.95 -6.77
N ASN A 110 -18.07 8.12 -6.04
CA ASN A 110 -19.47 7.87 -6.34
C ASN A 110 -20.34 8.91 -5.61
N LEU A 111 -21.05 9.73 -6.37
CA LEU A 111 -21.90 10.77 -5.85
C LEU A 111 -23.38 10.38 -6.01
N PRO A 112 -24.23 10.64 -5.02
CA PRO A 112 -25.67 10.39 -5.12
C PRO A 112 -26.26 11.03 -6.38
N GLY A 113 -26.97 10.24 -7.18
CA GLY A 113 -27.61 10.69 -8.41
C GLY A 113 -26.71 10.87 -9.64
N SER A 114 -25.39 10.96 -9.45
CA SER A 114 -24.42 11.15 -10.57
C SER A 114 -23.57 9.92 -10.87
N GLY A 115 -23.56 8.92 -9.98
CA GLY A 115 -22.70 7.76 -10.10
C GLY A 115 -21.21 8.10 -9.93
N TRP A 116 -20.34 7.41 -10.65
CA TRP A 116 -18.90 7.63 -10.57
C TRP A 116 -18.49 8.88 -11.34
N VAL A 117 -17.85 9.80 -10.63
CA VAL A 117 -17.29 11.05 -11.16
C VAL A 117 -15.77 11.03 -10.92
N PRO A 118 -14.94 11.30 -11.94
CA PRO A 118 -13.50 11.38 -11.79
C PRO A 118 -13.10 12.34 -10.67
N ALA A 119 -12.05 12.01 -9.92
CA ALA A 119 -11.49 12.90 -8.93
C ALA A 119 -10.87 14.13 -9.61
N LYS A 120 -11.10 15.32 -9.05
CA LYS A 120 -10.54 16.56 -9.58
C LYS A 120 -9.01 16.59 -9.52
N GLU A 121 -8.47 15.98 -8.46
CA GLU A 121 -7.04 15.88 -8.21
C GLU A 121 -6.68 14.40 -8.06
N ALA A 122 -6.39 13.74 -9.20
CA ALA A 122 -6.01 12.33 -9.23
C ALA A 122 -4.49 12.20 -9.21
N GLU A 123 -3.88 12.57 -8.08
CA GLU A 123 -2.44 12.54 -7.86
C GLU A 123 -2.06 11.48 -6.81
N TRP A 124 -0.86 10.93 -6.95
CA TRP A 124 -0.28 10.05 -5.95
C TRP A 124 0.13 10.86 -4.71
N ARG A 125 -0.32 10.43 -3.54
CA ARG A 125 -0.08 11.11 -2.26
C ARG A 125 0.39 10.10 -1.21
N PRO A 126 1.38 10.46 -0.37
CA PRO A 126 1.86 9.58 0.68
C PRO A 126 0.72 9.16 1.64
N LEU A 127 0.65 7.88 1.97
CA LEU A 127 -0.34 7.32 2.93
C LEU A 127 -0.25 7.93 4.33
N HIS A 128 0.91 8.49 4.69
CA HIS A 128 1.18 9.10 6.00
C HIS A 128 1.02 10.63 6.01
N SER A 129 0.59 11.25 4.91
CA SER A 129 0.44 12.70 4.88
C SER A 129 -0.71 13.16 5.77
N GLN A 130 -0.53 14.33 6.41
CA GLN A 130 -1.60 14.94 7.20
C GLN A 130 -2.81 15.30 6.31
N GLY A 131 -4.01 15.09 6.82
CA GLY A 131 -5.25 15.35 6.09
C GLY A 131 -5.66 14.26 5.11
N MET A 132 -4.87 13.21 4.95
CA MET A 132 -5.27 12.03 4.18
C MET A 132 -6.23 11.15 4.99
N SER A 133 -7.06 10.46 4.25
CA SER A 133 -8.02 9.54 4.82
C SER A 133 -7.32 8.34 5.46
N ARG A 134 -7.48 8.15 6.74
CA ARG A 134 -6.85 7.06 7.51
C ARG A 134 -7.23 5.67 6.98
N HIS A 135 -8.35 5.55 6.28
CA HIS A 135 -8.81 4.27 5.73
C HIS A 135 -7.82 3.69 4.71
N SER A 136 -7.26 4.50 3.80
CA SER A 136 -6.31 4.01 2.79
C SER A 136 -5.05 3.44 3.44
N LEU A 137 -4.55 4.09 4.52
CA LEU A 137 -3.43 3.57 5.31
C LEU A 137 -3.78 2.24 5.98
N LEU A 138 -4.98 2.12 6.56
CA LEU A 138 -5.43 0.87 7.17
C LEU A 138 -5.57 -0.25 6.13
N ILE A 139 -6.13 0.05 4.96
CA ILE A 139 -6.24 -0.92 3.86
C ILE A 139 -4.85 -1.39 3.41
N ALA A 140 -3.90 -0.46 3.24
CA ALA A 140 -2.53 -0.79 2.88
C ALA A 140 -1.89 -1.74 3.91
N ARG A 141 -1.96 -1.37 5.20
CA ARG A 141 -1.33 -2.13 6.29
C ARG A 141 -1.99 -3.47 6.58
N ASN A 142 -3.32 -3.52 6.52
CA ASN A 142 -4.07 -4.69 6.97
C ASN A 142 -4.42 -5.66 5.83
N GLY A 143 -4.15 -5.32 4.57
CA GLY A 143 -4.52 -6.22 3.48
C GLY A 143 -3.78 -5.99 2.18
N ALA A 144 -3.76 -4.77 1.66
CA ALA A 144 -3.31 -4.52 0.30
C ALA A 144 -1.81 -4.76 0.11
N CYS A 145 -0.98 -4.47 1.13
CA CYS A 145 0.47 -4.55 1.01
C CYS A 145 1.10 -5.57 1.96
N VAL A 146 2.17 -6.22 1.49
CA VAL A 146 3.10 -7.02 2.29
C VAL A 146 4.47 -6.39 2.11
N GLY A 147 4.89 -5.59 3.11
CA GLY A 147 6.07 -4.72 2.97
C GLY A 147 5.85 -3.71 1.83
N GLN A 148 6.75 -3.69 0.87
CA GLN A 148 6.71 -2.80 -0.29
C GLN A 148 6.11 -3.45 -1.56
N ALA A 149 5.54 -4.64 -1.45
CA ALA A 149 4.90 -5.33 -2.56
C ALA A 149 3.38 -5.40 -2.35
N PRO A 150 2.58 -5.49 -3.42
CA PRO A 150 1.18 -5.86 -3.30
C PRO A 150 1.07 -7.26 -2.72
N ASN A 151 -0.03 -7.53 -2.01
CA ASN A 151 -0.33 -8.86 -1.49
C ASN A 151 -0.54 -9.87 -2.63
N GLN A 152 -0.51 -11.15 -2.33
CA GLN A 152 -0.45 -12.26 -3.29
C GLN A 152 -1.65 -12.30 -4.26
N SER A 153 -2.84 -11.93 -3.80
CA SER A 153 -4.06 -11.97 -4.61
C SER A 153 -5.19 -11.11 -4.03
N PRO A 154 -6.17 -10.71 -4.85
CA PRO A 154 -7.37 -10.02 -4.35
C PRO A 154 -8.11 -10.78 -3.25
N SER A 155 -8.22 -12.10 -3.36
CA SER A 155 -8.86 -12.94 -2.35
C SER A 155 -8.06 -12.99 -1.04
N GLN A 156 -6.72 -12.96 -1.11
CA GLN A 156 -5.89 -12.87 0.10
C GLN A 156 -6.04 -11.51 0.76
N ILE A 157 -6.05 -10.42 -0.02
CA ILE A 157 -6.31 -9.07 0.49
C ILE A 157 -7.64 -9.02 1.25
N ALA A 158 -8.71 -9.55 0.65
CA ALA A 158 -10.03 -9.58 1.27
C ALA A 158 -10.04 -10.36 2.60
N ARG A 159 -9.40 -11.53 2.65
CA ARG A 159 -9.27 -12.33 3.89
C ARG A 159 -8.48 -11.60 4.95
N ASP A 160 -7.38 -10.98 4.55
CA ASP A 160 -6.51 -10.27 5.48
C ASP A 160 -7.17 -9.03 6.09
N LEU A 161 -7.97 -8.31 5.29
CA LEU A 161 -8.78 -7.19 5.79
C LEU A 161 -9.87 -7.64 6.77
N GLN A 162 -10.41 -8.87 6.64
CA GLN A 162 -11.38 -9.47 7.56
C GLN A 162 -10.72 -9.96 8.86
N GLY A 163 -9.42 -10.29 8.79
CA GLY A 163 -8.67 -10.79 9.93
C GLY A 163 -8.38 -9.73 10.98
N ASN A 164 -8.17 -10.15 12.23
CA ASN A 164 -7.72 -9.23 13.27
C ASN A 164 -6.25 -8.83 13.01
N PRO A 165 -5.96 -7.53 12.85
CA PRO A 165 -4.59 -7.04 12.57
C PRO A 165 -3.57 -7.44 13.65
N GLU A 166 -3.99 -7.71 14.89
CA GLU A 166 -3.09 -8.15 15.97
C GLU A 166 -2.37 -9.47 15.67
N TYR A 167 -2.98 -10.37 14.88
CA TYR A 167 -2.37 -11.65 14.54
C TYR A 167 -1.32 -11.56 13.43
N ARG A 168 -1.30 -10.52 12.62
CA ARG A 168 -0.35 -10.35 11.51
C ARG A 168 1.07 -10.00 11.97
N PHE A 169 1.20 -9.43 13.16
CA PHE A 169 2.48 -8.93 13.69
C PHE A 169 3.00 -9.74 14.89
N ARG A 170 2.42 -10.90 15.19
CA ARG A 170 3.07 -11.81 16.14
C ARG A 170 4.28 -12.43 15.44
N PRO A 171 5.53 -12.09 15.82
CA PRO A 171 6.67 -12.91 15.45
C PRO A 171 6.39 -14.31 16.02
N GLU A 172 6.36 -15.31 15.15
CA GLU A 172 6.36 -16.69 15.62
C GLU A 172 7.65 -16.88 16.42
N ILE A 173 7.52 -16.87 17.73
CA ILE A 173 8.59 -17.28 18.63
C ILE A 173 8.67 -18.79 18.50
N ARG A 174 9.60 -19.26 17.69
CA ARG A 174 10.09 -20.63 17.68
C ARG A 174 11.20 -20.79 18.67
#